data_bc9f6c28ad10c634929a06c8f0ddc7ef
#
_entry.id   bc9f6c28ad10c634929a06c8f0ddc7ef
#
_cell.length_a   1.000
_cell.length_b   1.000
_cell.length_c   1.000
_cell.angle_alpha   90.00
_cell.angle_beta   90.00
_cell.angle_gamma   90.00
#
_symmetry.space_group_name_H-M   'P 1'
#
loop_
_entity.id
_entity.type
_entity.pdbx_description
1 polymer ?
#
loop_
_entity_poly.entity_id
_entity_poly.type
_entity_poly.pdbx_seq_one_letter_code
_entity_poly.pdbx_strand_id
1 'polypeptide(L)'
;MDWASSGDANPTALRLLTGDIHSKIFLTTTTPSGFNALSQPFLSHTSSVEDLQWSPSEPTVFASCSADQSVQVWDVRSKGRRSVAGLDRAHESDVNVISWNRATSYLLLSGGDEGGIKVWDLRNVKKRGYEVVSQNEISY
;
A
#
# COMPACT_ATOMS: atom_id res chain seq x y z
N MET A 1 2.01 7.77 6.62
CA MET A 1 3.15 6.93 7.03
C MET A 1 2.68 5.76 7.89
N ASP A 2 3.37 4.65 7.87
CA ASP A 2 3.06 3.50 8.71
C ASP A 2 4.32 2.75 9.18
N TRP A 3 4.23 2.15 10.37
CA TRP A 3 5.32 1.43 11.04
C TRP A 3 5.05 -0.06 11.09
N ALA A 4 6.07 -0.86 10.90
CA ALA A 4 6.03 -2.28 11.19
C ALA A 4 7.31 -2.73 11.92
N SER A 5 7.17 -3.73 12.79
CA SER A 5 8.33 -4.49 13.26
C SER A 5 8.85 -5.36 12.12
N SER A 6 10.15 -5.56 12.06
CA SER A 6 10.75 -6.43 11.04
C SER A 6 10.52 -7.88 11.40
N GLY A 7 9.49 -8.46 11.55
CA GLY A 7 9.16 -9.89 11.77
C GLY A 7 10.27 -10.93 12.08
N ASP A 8 11.51 -10.48 12.08
CA ASP A 8 12.71 -11.28 12.32
C ASP A 8 13.11 -11.26 13.79
N ALA A 9 14.04 -12.11 14.18
CA ALA A 9 14.51 -12.35 15.55
C ALA A 9 15.02 -11.12 16.33
N ASN A 10 14.97 -9.91 15.76
CA ASN A 10 15.31 -8.67 16.41
C ASN A 10 14.06 -7.79 16.61
N PRO A 11 13.43 -7.79 17.80
CA PRO A 11 12.21 -7.05 18.09
C PRO A 11 12.39 -5.52 18.07
N THR A 12 13.62 -5.02 17.95
CA THR A 12 13.93 -3.60 17.87
C THR A 12 14.10 -3.07 16.46
N ALA A 13 14.12 -3.95 15.46
CA ALA A 13 14.20 -3.54 14.07
C ALA A 13 12.84 -3.01 13.58
N LEU A 14 12.81 -1.73 13.27
CA LEU A 14 11.62 -1.04 12.77
C LEU A 14 11.74 -0.77 11.27
N ARG A 15 10.61 -0.80 10.59
CA ARG A 15 10.47 -0.39 9.19
C ARG A 15 9.43 0.71 9.12
N LEU A 16 9.79 1.80 8.50
CA LEU A 16 8.92 2.94 8.31
C LEU A 16 8.67 3.16 6.81
N LEU A 17 7.40 3.25 6.43
CA LEU A 17 6.98 3.72 5.11
C LEU A 17 6.59 5.19 5.21
N THR A 18 7.06 5.98 4.26
CA THR A 18 6.66 7.38 4.08
C THR A 18 6.28 7.63 2.63
N GLY A 19 5.15 8.32 2.44
CA GLY A 19 4.71 8.80 1.12
C GLY A 19 4.88 10.31 1.03
N ASP A 20 5.05 10.81 -0.19
CA ASP A 20 5.20 12.23 -0.45
C ASP A 20 4.18 12.76 -1.49
N ILE A 21 4.11 14.07 -1.62
CA ILE A 21 3.25 14.76 -2.59
C ILE A 21 3.71 14.58 -4.05
N HIS A 22 4.90 14.04 -4.26
CA HIS A 22 5.48 13.78 -5.58
C HIS A 22 5.33 12.30 -6.00
N SER A 23 4.31 11.63 -5.48
CA SER A 23 3.94 10.25 -5.84
C SER A 23 4.94 9.17 -5.42
N LYS A 24 5.91 9.48 -4.56
CA LYS A 24 6.97 8.56 -4.16
C LYS A 24 6.72 7.96 -2.79
N ILE A 25 7.09 6.70 -2.64
CA ILE A 25 7.05 6.00 -1.36
C ILE A 25 8.47 5.56 -1.01
N PHE A 26 8.91 5.83 0.20
CA PHE A 26 10.24 5.47 0.70
C PHE A 26 10.12 4.47 1.85
N LEU A 27 11.06 3.53 1.88
CA LEU A 27 11.24 2.61 2.99
C LEU A 27 12.49 2.98 3.77
N THR A 28 12.32 3.21 5.07
CA THR A 28 13.42 3.41 6.02
C THR A 28 13.46 2.25 7.00
N THR A 29 14.62 1.69 7.21
CA THR A 29 14.85 0.59 8.15
C THR A 29 15.82 1.02 9.25
N THR A 30 15.69 0.42 10.43
CA THR A 30 16.68 0.60 11.49
C THR A 30 17.88 -0.31 11.26
N THR A 31 19.05 0.21 11.61
CA THR A 31 20.32 -0.51 11.62
C THR A 31 20.96 -0.35 13.01
N PRO A 32 21.98 -1.15 13.38
CA PRO A 32 22.69 -0.97 14.66
C PRO A 32 23.30 0.43 14.83
N SER A 33 23.58 1.13 13.73
CA SER A 33 24.17 2.49 13.73
C SER A 33 23.15 3.61 13.52
N GLY A 34 21.84 3.32 13.41
CA GLY A 34 20.80 4.32 13.20
C GLY A 34 19.76 3.92 12.17
N PHE A 35 19.40 4.83 11.26
CA PHE A 35 18.40 4.62 10.23
C PHE A 35 19.03 4.54 8.84
N ASN A 36 18.53 3.65 8.01
CA ASN A 36 18.88 3.54 6.60
C ASN A 36 17.63 3.76 5.72
N ALA A 37 17.56 4.90 5.08
CA ALA A 37 16.54 5.17 4.07
C ALA A 37 17.00 4.57 2.74
N LEU A 38 16.20 3.70 2.13
CA LEU A 38 16.49 3.16 0.82
C LEU A 38 16.42 4.29 -0.22
N SER A 39 17.49 4.44 -1.00
CA SER A 39 17.65 5.54 -1.96
C SER A 39 16.66 5.51 -3.12
N GLN A 40 16.16 4.33 -3.48
CA GLN A 40 15.21 4.18 -4.58
C GLN A 40 13.77 4.11 -4.06
N PRO A 41 12.90 5.05 -4.47
CA PRO A 41 11.50 5.02 -4.09
C PRO A 41 10.72 3.92 -4.83
N PHE A 42 9.57 3.57 -4.27
CA PHE A 42 8.53 2.83 -4.98
C PHE A 42 7.73 3.79 -5.86
N LEU A 43 7.52 3.43 -7.12
CA LEU A 43 6.98 4.30 -8.15
C LEU A 43 5.87 3.58 -8.94
N SER A 44 4.61 3.88 -8.64
CA SER A 44 3.46 3.54 -9.49
C SER A 44 2.36 4.58 -9.41
N HIS A 45 2.31 5.35 -8.32
CA HIS A 45 1.40 6.48 -8.23
C HIS A 45 1.80 7.61 -9.17
N THR A 46 0.82 8.41 -9.59
CA THR A 46 1.01 9.57 -10.47
C THR A 46 0.64 10.89 -9.81
N SER A 47 0.21 10.85 -8.55
CA SER A 47 -0.11 12.02 -7.72
C SER A 47 0.27 11.76 -6.26
N SER A 48 -0.04 12.70 -5.37
CA SER A 48 0.26 12.64 -3.94
C SER A 48 -0.15 11.31 -3.31
N VAL A 49 0.71 10.75 -2.49
CA VAL A 49 0.43 9.55 -1.68
C VAL A 49 -0.18 9.99 -0.37
N GLU A 50 -1.46 9.62 -0.15
CA GLU A 50 -2.24 10.11 0.98
C GLU A 50 -2.14 9.20 2.21
N ASP A 51 -2.19 7.88 2.02
CA ASP A 51 -2.10 6.93 3.13
C ASP A 51 -1.33 5.67 2.76
N LEU A 52 -0.78 5.01 3.77
CA LEU A 52 0.07 3.84 3.68
C LEU A 52 -0.22 2.90 4.85
N GLN A 53 -0.33 1.61 4.57
CA GLN A 53 -0.43 0.59 5.61
C GLN A 53 0.33 -0.68 5.27
N TRP A 54 1.05 -1.22 6.25
CA TRP A 54 1.61 -2.56 6.18
C TRP A 54 0.51 -3.62 6.23
N SER A 55 0.72 -4.71 5.50
CA SER A 55 -0.15 -5.89 5.59
C SER A 55 -0.12 -6.46 7.02
N PRO A 56 -1.28 -6.84 7.57
CA PRO A 56 -1.33 -7.46 8.90
C PRO A 56 -0.83 -8.90 8.92
N SER A 57 -0.69 -9.55 7.77
CA SER A 57 -0.35 -10.98 7.67
C SER A 57 0.95 -11.22 6.90
N GLU A 58 1.34 -10.34 5.98
CA GLU A 58 2.52 -10.51 5.14
C GLU A 58 3.54 -9.40 5.38
N PRO A 59 4.68 -9.71 6.02
CA PRO A 59 5.62 -8.70 6.52
C PRO A 59 6.33 -7.91 5.41
N THR A 60 6.29 -8.38 4.16
CA THR A 60 6.91 -7.69 3.03
C THR A 60 5.95 -6.92 2.15
N VAL A 61 4.65 -6.97 2.48
CA VAL A 61 3.58 -6.38 1.67
C VAL A 61 3.01 -5.15 2.36
N PHE A 62 2.73 -4.11 1.59
CA PHE A 62 2.02 -2.92 2.04
C PHE A 62 1.05 -2.40 0.99
N ALA A 63 0.10 -1.59 1.41
CA ALA A 63 -0.83 -0.89 0.53
C ALA A 63 -0.63 0.62 0.63
N SER A 64 -1.02 1.33 -0.41
CA SER A 64 -1.06 2.79 -0.46
C SER A 64 -2.29 3.28 -1.21
N CYS A 65 -2.72 4.50 -0.92
CA CYS A 65 -3.69 5.22 -1.71
C CYS A 65 -3.20 6.61 -2.09
N SER A 66 -3.80 7.20 -3.09
CA SER A 66 -3.31 8.44 -3.69
C SER A 66 -4.41 9.31 -4.24
N ALA A 67 -4.11 10.60 -4.39
CA ALA A 67 -4.87 11.56 -5.16
C ALA A 67 -4.99 11.21 -6.66
N ASP A 68 -4.28 10.17 -7.12
CA ASP A 68 -4.46 9.61 -8.47
C ASP A 68 -5.68 8.68 -8.60
N GLN A 69 -6.53 8.61 -7.57
CA GLN A 69 -7.75 7.80 -7.50
C GLN A 69 -7.49 6.29 -7.33
N SER A 70 -6.24 5.89 -7.14
CA SER A 70 -5.86 4.49 -7.07
C SER A 70 -5.56 4.01 -5.65
N VAL A 71 -5.71 2.70 -5.48
CA VAL A 71 -5.15 1.94 -4.35
C VAL A 71 -4.15 0.95 -4.93
N GLN A 72 -2.95 0.92 -4.41
CA GLN A 72 -1.86 0.07 -4.90
C GLN A 72 -1.39 -0.89 -3.80
N VAL A 73 -1.02 -2.09 -4.20
CA VAL A 73 -0.40 -3.09 -3.32
C VAL A 73 1.02 -3.37 -3.78
N TRP A 74 1.93 -3.47 -2.84
CA TRP A 74 3.36 -3.53 -3.07
C TRP A 74 3.98 -4.71 -2.32
N ASP A 75 5.05 -5.25 -2.87
CA ASP A 75 5.96 -6.17 -2.17
C ASP A 75 7.37 -5.57 -2.19
N VAL A 76 7.96 -5.35 -1.03
CA VAL A 76 9.32 -4.77 -0.92
C VAL A 76 10.40 -5.63 -1.58
N ARG A 77 10.12 -6.91 -1.83
CA ARG A 77 11.01 -7.84 -2.54
C ARG A 77 10.98 -7.64 -4.06
N SER A 78 9.97 -6.94 -4.58
CA SER A 78 9.84 -6.68 -6.02
C SER A 78 11.00 -5.84 -6.53
N LYS A 79 11.80 -6.39 -7.44
CA LYS A 79 13.01 -5.74 -7.97
C LYS A 79 12.74 -4.43 -8.70
N GLY A 80 11.59 -4.30 -9.35
CA GLY A 80 11.21 -3.11 -10.11
C GLY A 80 10.66 -1.97 -9.27
N ARG A 81 10.46 -2.16 -7.97
CA ARG A 81 9.80 -1.19 -7.06
C ARG A 81 8.51 -0.60 -7.64
N ARG A 82 7.77 -1.45 -8.34
CA ARG A 82 6.45 -1.18 -8.87
C ARG A 82 5.40 -1.91 -8.05
N SER A 83 4.17 -1.41 -8.05
CA SER A 83 3.05 -2.12 -7.43
C SER A 83 2.85 -3.50 -8.08
N VAL A 84 2.55 -4.48 -7.26
CA VAL A 84 2.33 -5.87 -7.70
C VAL A 84 0.87 -6.17 -7.97
N ALA A 85 -0.02 -5.36 -7.41
CA ALA A 85 -1.45 -5.39 -7.66
C ALA A 85 -2.03 -3.99 -7.41
N GLY A 86 -3.25 -3.72 -7.89
CA GLY A 86 -3.87 -2.44 -7.58
C GLY A 86 -5.19 -2.22 -8.29
N LEU A 87 -5.86 -1.17 -7.84
CA LEU A 87 -7.11 -0.64 -8.34
C LEU A 87 -6.81 0.74 -8.91
N ASP A 88 -6.70 0.87 -10.22
CA ASP A 88 -6.28 2.13 -10.87
C ASP A 88 -7.36 3.23 -10.80
N ARG A 89 -8.61 2.85 -10.58
CA ARG A 89 -9.76 3.73 -10.34
C ARG A 89 -10.60 3.18 -9.20
N ALA A 90 -10.03 3.19 -8.00
CA ALA A 90 -10.73 2.76 -6.80
C ALA A 90 -11.90 3.70 -6.45
N HIS A 91 -11.69 5.01 -6.65
CA HIS A 91 -12.67 6.06 -6.42
C HIS A 91 -12.75 7.01 -7.62
N GLU A 92 -13.77 7.86 -7.63
CA GLU A 92 -13.96 8.91 -8.65
C GLU A 92 -13.20 10.19 -8.31
N SER A 93 -12.67 10.27 -7.09
CA SER A 93 -11.91 11.38 -6.54
C SER A 93 -10.65 10.86 -5.83
N ASP A 94 -9.92 11.75 -5.18
CA ASP A 94 -8.74 11.43 -4.38
C ASP A 94 -9.07 10.38 -3.32
N VAL A 95 -8.22 9.38 -3.17
CA VAL A 95 -8.34 8.37 -2.12
C VAL A 95 -7.48 8.79 -0.95
N ASN A 96 -8.12 9.17 0.16
CA ASN A 96 -7.45 9.81 1.28
C ASN A 96 -7.07 8.88 2.41
N VAL A 97 -7.73 7.74 2.52
CA VAL A 97 -7.53 6.81 3.62
C VAL A 97 -7.71 5.38 3.18
N ILE A 98 -6.90 4.51 3.75
CA ILE A 98 -7.07 3.06 3.67
C ILE A 98 -7.04 2.46 5.07
N SER A 99 -7.74 1.35 5.25
CA SER A 99 -7.70 0.58 6.49
C SER A 99 -7.69 -0.91 6.17
N TRP A 100 -6.61 -1.57 6.55
CA TRP A 100 -6.46 -3.00 6.32
C TRP A 100 -7.10 -3.78 7.47
N ASN A 101 -7.97 -4.72 7.15
CA ASN A 101 -8.61 -5.55 8.17
C ASN A 101 -7.61 -6.53 8.79
N ARG A 102 -7.40 -6.45 10.10
CA ARG A 102 -6.43 -7.28 10.80
C ARG A 102 -6.90 -8.71 11.02
N ALA A 103 -8.20 -8.92 11.15
CA ALA A 103 -8.78 -10.25 11.35
C ALA A 103 -8.96 -11.00 10.03
N THR A 104 -9.26 -10.26 8.96
CA THR A 104 -9.47 -10.80 7.61
C THR A 104 -8.54 -10.09 6.64
N SER A 105 -7.29 -10.57 6.57
CA SER A 105 -6.17 -9.89 5.92
C SER A 105 -6.30 -9.70 4.40
N TYR A 106 -7.30 -10.29 3.77
CA TYR A 106 -7.60 -10.02 2.36
C TYR A 106 -8.63 -8.89 2.15
N LEU A 107 -9.15 -8.28 3.23
CA LEU A 107 -10.07 -7.15 3.12
C LEU A 107 -9.35 -5.83 3.42
N LEU A 108 -9.49 -4.90 2.49
CA LEU A 108 -8.99 -3.53 2.58
C LEU A 108 -10.16 -2.56 2.39
N LEU A 109 -10.26 -1.57 3.27
CA LEU A 109 -11.21 -0.47 3.14
C LEU A 109 -10.50 0.75 2.53
N SER A 110 -11.18 1.52 1.69
CA SER A 110 -10.73 2.83 1.24
C SER A 110 -11.83 3.88 1.34
N GLY A 111 -11.44 5.12 1.54
CA GLY A 111 -12.33 6.28 1.56
C GLY A 111 -11.84 7.37 0.59
N GLY A 112 -12.74 7.91 -0.19
CA GLY A 112 -12.46 8.95 -1.17
C GLY A 112 -13.14 10.29 -0.88
N ASP A 113 -12.65 11.35 -1.50
CA ASP A 113 -13.16 12.72 -1.34
C ASP A 113 -14.61 12.90 -1.80
N GLU A 114 -15.10 12.02 -2.67
CA GLU A 114 -16.51 11.98 -3.03
C GLU A 114 -17.43 11.55 -1.88
N GLY A 115 -16.87 11.20 -0.71
CA GLY A 115 -17.57 10.70 0.46
C GLY A 115 -17.89 9.20 0.41
N GLY A 116 -17.37 8.50 -0.59
CA GLY A 116 -17.56 7.06 -0.75
C GLY A 116 -16.62 6.26 0.14
N ILE A 117 -17.14 5.17 0.71
CA ILE A 117 -16.35 4.14 1.40
C ILE A 117 -16.53 2.83 0.67
N LYS A 118 -15.43 2.18 0.32
CA LYS A 118 -15.42 0.91 -0.41
C LYS A 118 -14.61 -0.15 0.32
N VAL A 119 -15.07 -1.39 0.26
CA VAL A 119 -14.35 -2.55 0.79
C VAL A 119 -13.91 -3.44 -0.38
N TRP A 120 -12.64 -3.79 -0.39
CA TRP A 120 -12.00 -4.54 -1.46
C TRP A 120 -11.57 -5.91 -0.97
N ASP A 121 -11.90 -6.94 -1.73
CA ASP A 121 -11.32 -8.26 -1.56
C ASP A 121 -10.06 -8.35 -2.40
N LEU A 122 -8.90 -8.29 -1.75
CA LEU A 122 -7.59 -8.27 -2.42
C LEU A 122 -7.27 -9.56 -3.19
N ARG A 123 -8.01 -10.64 -2.95
CA ARG A 123 -7.87 -11.87 -3.74
C ARG A 123 -8.35 -11.67 -5.19
N ASN A 124 -9.26 -10.71 -5.40
CA ASN A 124 -9.88 -10.39 -6.69
C ASN A 124 -9.29 -9.14 -7.35
N VAL A 125 -8.28 -8.51 -6.73
CA VAL A 125 -7.62 -7.33 -7.27
C VAL A 125 -6.68 -7.71 -8.41
N LYS A 126 -6.65 -6.90 -9.47
CA LYS A 126 -5.82 -7.12 -10.65
C LYS A 126 -4.34 -7.18 -10.28
N LYS A 127 -3.73 -8.33 -10.45
CA LYS A 127 -2.27 -8.51 -10.32
C LYS A 127 -1.58 -7.93 -11.54
N ARG A 128 -0.53 -7.15 -11.31
CA ARG A 128 0.25 -6.59 -12.41
C ARG A 128 1.20 -7.66 -12.96
N GLY A 129 1.11 -7.87 -14.28
CA GLY A 129 1.88 -8.90 -14.98
C GLY A 129 1.08 -10.15 -15.38
N TYR A 130 -0.19 -10.24 -14.98
CA TYR A 130 -1.10 -11.30 -15.41
C TYR A 130 -2.47 -10.71 -15.75
N GLU A 131 -3.12 -11.19 -16.82
CA GLU A 131 -4.51 -10.83 -17.09
C GLU A 131 -5.43 -11.47 -16.05
N VAL A 132 -6.30 -10.66 -15.44
CA VAL A 132 -7.28 -11.13 -14.46
C VAL A 132 -8.68 -10.75 -14.86
N VAL A 133 -9.58 -11.71 -14.76
CA VAL A 133 -11.01 -11.58 -14.96
C VAL A 133 -11.70 -11.34 -13.63
N SER A 134 -12.54 -10.30 -13.57
CA SER A 134 -13.50 -9.88 -12.55
C SER A 134 -12.98 -9.13 -11.30
N GLN A 135 -13.49 -7.91 -11.17
CA GLN A 135 -13.49 -7.09 -9.95
C GLN A 135 -14.87 -7.22 -9.31
N ASN A 136 -14.94 -7.59 -8.02
CA ASN A 136 -16.17 -7.49 -7.24
C ASN A 136 -16.05 -6.30 -6.31
N GLU A 137 -16.73 -5.22 -6.66
CA GLU A 137 -16.96 -4.06 -5.81
C GLU A 137 -18.12 -4.36 -4.87
N ILE A 138 -17.91 -4.22 -3.56
CA ILE A 138 -19.01 -4.11 -2.61
C ILE A 138 -19.07 -2.62 -2.25
N SER A 139 -20.05 -1.94 -2.84
CA SER A 139 -20.37 -0.54 -2.56
C SER A 139 -21.48 -0.48 -1.52
N TYR A 140 -21.28 0.26 -0.44
CA TYR A 140 -22.30 0.55 0.56
C TYR A 140 -22.74 1.99 0.46
#